data_beebb618268deb0263404eed989211ee
#
_entry.id   beebb618268deb0263404eed989211ee
#
_cell.length_a   1.000
_cell.length_b   1.000
_cell.length_c   1.000
_cell.angle_alpha   90.00
_cell.angle_beta   90.00
_cell.angle_gamma   90.00
#
_symmetry.space_group_name_H-M   'P 1'
#
loop_
_entity.id
_entity.type
_entity.pdbx_description
1 polymer ?
#
loop_
_entity_poly.entity_id
_entity_poly.type
_entity_poly.pdbx_seq_one_letter_code
_entity_poly.pdbx_strand_id
1 'polypeptide(L)'
;MFIYSMRANTIKFFAVICLALTALIALVAFVPTYITGDDAAQVGVEASYNYEKIKNNEDRINFLKQFGWEVEAEPLKEQEVTIPKEFDKIFAAYNEIQRKQGLDLSAFKKKTVMRYTYAVTNYPNYEGEVYVNILVYRNTVVAGDVCSADINGFVHGLERK
;
A
#
# COMPACT_ATOMS: atom_id res chain seq x y z
N MET A 1 -34.51 3.09 47.80
CA MET A 1 -33.47 2.08 48.05
C MET A 1 -34.00 0.74 47.57
N PHE A 2 -33.63 0.34 46.33
CA PHE A 2 -34.15 -0.94 45.79
C PHE A 2 -33.18 -2.05 46.19
N ILE A 3 -33.59 -2.94 47.03
CA ILE A 3 -32.84 -4.14 47.41
C ILE A 3 -33.20 -5.24 46.42
N TYR A 4 -32.31 -5.52 45.49
CA TYR A 4 -32.44 -6.63 44.53
C TYR A 4 -31.98 -7.92 45.25
N SER A 5 -32.94 -8.72 45.70
CA SER A 5 -32.67 -10.05 46.26
C SER A 5 -32.55 -11.06 45.12
N MET A 6 -31.32 -11.32 44.65
CA MET A 6 -31.05 -12.39 43.67
C MET A 6 -31.05 -13.76 44.37
N ARG A 7 -31.91 -14.69 43.89
CA ARG A 7 -31.93 -16.07 44.38
C ARG A 7 -30.58 -16.77 44.07
N ALA A 8 -30.07 -17.55 45.05
CA ALA A 8 -28.79 -18.25 44.94
C ALA A 8 -28.61 -19.10 43.65
N ASN A 9 -29.71 -19.61 43.11
CA ASN A 9 -29.70 -20.36 41.85
C ASN A 9 -29.40 -19.47 40.59
N THR A 10 -29.81 -18.20 40.61
CA THR A 10 -29.55 -17.26 39.54
C THR A 10 -28.06 -16.89 39.51
N ILE A 11 -27.42 -16.73 40.67
CA ILE A 11 -25.98 -16.45 40.76
C ILE A 11 -25.17 -17.64 40.26
N LYS A 12 -25.56 -18.89 40.59
CA LYS A 12 -24.88 -20.09 40.06
C LYS A 12 -25.04 -20.22 38.55
N PHE A 13 -26.18 -19.87 37.97
CA PHE A 13 -26.43 -19.88 36.54
C PHE A 13 -25.54 -18.87 35.79
N PHE A 14 -25.43 -17.64 36.32
CA PHE A 14 -24.54 -16.63 35.75
C PHE A 14 -23.05 -17.01 35.86
N ALA A 15 -22.65 -17.63 36.97
CA ALA A 15 -21.27 -18.11 37.14
C ALA A 15 -20.91 -19.19 36.11
N VAL A 16 -21.82 -20.13 35.82
CA VAL A 16 -21.61 -21.17 34.80
C VAL A 16 -21.51 -20.57 33.41
N ILE A 17 -22.37 -19.58 33.08
CA ILE A 17 -22.30 -18.89 31.77
C ILE A 17 -20.99 -18.14 31.61
N CYS A 18 -20.53 -17.40 32.62
CA CYS A 18 -19.25 -16.70 32.59
C CYS A 18 -18.07 -17.68 32.39
N LEU A 19 -18.08 -18.81 33.08
CA LEU A 19 -17.06 -19.85 32.97
C LEU A 19 -17.05 -20.49 31.59
N ALA A 20 -18.24 -20.75 31.01
CA ALA A 20 -18.35 -21.27 29.63
C ALA A 20 -17.85 -20.27 28.58
N LEU A 21 -18.15 -18.96 28.74
CA LEU A 21 -17.69 -17.91 27.86
C LEU A 21 -16.16 -17.73 27.94
N THR A 22 -15.57 -17.75 29.13
CA THR A 22 -14.11 -17.66 29.29
C THR A 22 -13.39 -18.88 28.71
N ALA A 23 -13.95 -20.08 28.88
CA ALA A 23 -13.43 -21.30 28.26
C ALA A 23 -13.52 -21.26 26.74
N LEU A 24 -14.62 -20.73 26.17
CA LEU A 24 -14.76 -20.54 24.72
C LEU A 24 -13.73 -19.56 24.15
N ILE A 25 -13.51 -18.43 24.82
CA ILE A 25 -12.49 -17.43 24.41
C ILE A 25 -11.10 -18.02 24.50
N ALA A 26 -10.78 -18.77 25.56
CA ALA A 26 -9.49 -19.45 25.70
C ALA A 26 -9.29 -20.51 24.61
N LEU A 27 -10.34 -21.24 24.22
CA LEU A 27 -10.29 -22.25 23.17
C LEU A 27 -10.04 -21.62 21.79
N VAL A 28 -10.64 -20.47 21.48
CA VAL A 28 -10.40 -19.72 20.25
C VAL A 28 -8.98 -19.15 20.21
N ALA A 29 -8.42 -18.70 21.36
CA ALA A 29 -7.08 -18.16 21.44
C ALA A 29 -5.97 -19.24 21.37
N PHE A 30 -6.30 -20.50 21.72
CA PHE A 30 -5.35 -21.62 21.75
C PHE A 30 -5.47 -22.60 20.57
N VAL A 31 -6.42 -22.41 19.64
CA VAL A 31 -6.47 -23.22 18.43
C VAL A 31 -5.34 -22.76 17.51
N PRO A 32 -4.23 -23.53 17.35
CA PRO A 32 -3.30 -23.27 16.26
C PRO A 32 -4.09 -23.49 14.96
N THR A 33 -4.15 -22.50 14.11
CA THR A 33 -4.73 -22.58 12.77
C THR A 33 -3.90 -23.55 11.95
N TYR A 34 -4.22 -24.82 12.00
CA TYR A 34 -3.77 -25.80 11.00
C TYR A 34 -4.59 -25.51 9.73
N ILE A 35 -4.06 -24.67 8.86
CA ILE A 35 -4.55 -24.52 7.50
C ILE A 35 -4.06 -25.76 6.74
N THR A 36 -4.89 -26.78 6.72
CA THR A 36 -4.75 -27.88 5.74
C THR A 36 -5.55 -27.49 4.50
N GLY A 37 -4.84 -27.35 3.41
CA GLY A 37 -5.12 -27.49 2.01
C GLY A 37 -6.48 -27.08 1.43
N ASP A 38 -6.38 -26.29 0.33
CA ASP A 38 -7.35 -26.14 -0.76
C ASP A 38 -8.71 -25.54 -0.39
N ASP A 39 -8.70 -24.28 -0.14
CA ASP A 39 -9.60 -23.16 -0.51
C ASP A 39 -9.22 -21.95 0.38
N ALA A 40 -8.02 -21.45 0.18
CA ALA A 40 -7.62 -20.18 0.80
C ALA A 40 -8.40 -19.08 0.09
N ALA A 41 -9.54 -18.67 0.66
CA ALA A 41 -9.92 -17.28 0.57
C ALA A 41 -8.66 -16.49 0.96
N GLN A 42 -8.03 -15.85 -0.02
CA GLN A 42 -6.95 -14.91 0.21
C GLN A 42 -7.47 -13.85 1.17
N VAL A 43 -7.15 -14.00 2.45
CA VAL A 43 -7.05 -12.85 3.33
C VAL A 43 -5.90 -12.05 2.74
N GLY A 44 -6.25 -11.08 1.90
CA GLY A 44 -5.30 -10.15 1.36
C GLY A 44 -4.62 -9.49 2.55
N VAL A 45 -3.40 -9.90 2.85
CA VAL A 45 -2.48 -9.06 3.60
C VAL A 45 -2.30 -7.86 2.69
N GLU A 46 -3.02 -6.77 2.94
CA GLU A 46 -2.76 -5.50 2.26
C GLU A 46 -1.29 -5.20 2.50
N ALA A 47 -0.50 -5.29 1.45
CA ALA A 47 0.92 -4.99 1.53
C ALA A 47 1.03 -3.52 1.93
N SER A 48 1.44 -3.27 3.17
CA SER A 48 1.66 -1.92 3.67
C SER A 48 2.99 -1.41 3.15
N TYR A 49 2.96 -0.61 2.10
CA TYR A 49 4.14 0.04 1.55
C TYR A 49 4.51 1.28 2.36
N ASN A 50 5.82 1.46 2.59
CA ASN A 50 6.32 2.64 3.27
C ASN A 50 6.72 3.71 2.25
N TYR A 51 5.97 4.81 2.19
CA TYR A 51 6.20 5.94 1.29
C TYR A 51 7.09 7.04 1.89
N GLU A 52 7.48 6.91 3.15
CA GLU A 52 8.21 7.94 3.89
C GLU A 52 9.72 7.65 3.97
N LYS A 53 10.48 8.64 4.43
CA LYS A 53 11.94 8.57 4.69
C LYS A 53 12.80 8.39 3.44
N ILE A 54 12.33 8.89 2.30
CA ILE A 54 13.03 8.83 1.01
C ILE A 54 13.99 10.03 0.89
N LYS A 55 15.21 9.89 1.42
CA LYS A 55 16.18 11.00 1.52
C LYS A 55 17.26 10.95 0.44
N ASN A 56 17.67 9.77 0.05
CA ASN A 56 18.80 9.52 -0.85
C ASN A 56 18.46 8.51 -1.95
N ASN A 57 19.41 8.19 -2.80
CA ASN A 57 19.23 7.25 -3.90
C ASN A 57 18.94 5.82 -3.40
N GLU A 58 19.63 5.37 -2.36
CA GLU A 58 19.42 4.05 -1.79
C GLU A 58 17.99 3.89 -1.24
N ASP A 59 17.46 4.92 -0.55
CA ASP A 59 16.08 4.90 -0.05
C ASP A 59 15.07 4.78 -1.19
N ARG A 60 15.31 5.46 -2.34
CA ARG A 60 14.45 5.37 -3.53
C ARG A 60 14.46 3.97 -4.14
N ILE A 61 15.64 3.37 -4.28
CA ILE A 61 15.79 2.00 -4.79
C ILE A 61 15.11 1.00 -3.84
N ASN A 62 15.31 1.15 -2.52
CA ASN A 62 14.67 0.30 -1.52
C ASN A 62 13.14 0.47 -1.50
N PHE A 63 12.65 1.68 -1.75
CA PHE A 63 11.22 1.92 -1.94
C PHE A 63 10.67 1.15 -3.14
N LEU A 64 11.33 1.18 -4.29
CA LEU A 64 10.92 0.46 -5.49
C LEU A 64 10.98 -1.06 -5.31
N LYS A 65 11.94 -1.56 -4.56
CA LYS A 65 12.05 -2.98 -4.21
C LYS A 65 10.85 -3.51 -3.42
N GLN A 66 10.13 -2.67 -2.65
CA GLN A 66 8.92 -3.09 -1.94
C GLN A 66 7.84 -3.59 -2.91
N PHE A 67 7.81 -3.07 -4.14
CA PHE A 67 6.90 -3.47 -5.21
C PHE A 67 7.48 -4.59 -6.10
N GLY A 68 8.69 -5.07 -5.80
CA GLY A 68 9.39 -6.09 -6.58
C GLY A 68 10.11 -5.55 -7.82
N TRP A 69 10.29 -4.22 -7.94
CA TRP A 69 11.02 -3.63 -9.06
C TRP A 69 12.53 -3.65 -8.80
N GLU A 70 13.27 -4.11 -9.79
CA GLU A 70 14.71 -3.95 -9.90
C GLU A 70 14.99 -2.84 -10.91
N VAL A 71 15.88 -1.94 -10.56
CA VAL A 71 16.18 -0.76 -11.36
C VAL A 71 17.69 -0.55 -11.45
N GLU A 72 18.12 0.20 -12.46
CA GLU A 72 19.51 0.66 -12.56
C GLU A 72 19.90 1.46 -11.30
N ALA A 73 21.20 1.39 -10.95
CA ALA A 73 21.72 1.98 -9.71
C ALA A 73 21.57 3.50 -9.64
N GLU A 74 21.59 4.16 -10.78
CA GLU A 74 21.46 5.62 -10.88
C GLU A 74 20.19 6.01 -11.64
N PRO A 75 19.51 7.09 -11.24
CA PRO A 75 18.36 7.57 -11.98
C PRO A 75 18.77 8.10 -13.36
N LEU A 76 18.01 7.76 -14.36
CA LEU A 76 18.18 8.31 -15.73
C LEU A 76 17.90 9.82 -15.76
N LYS A 77 17.00 10.28 -14.90
CA LYS A 77 16.59 11.67 -14.85
C LYS A 77 16.15 12.07 -13.45
N GLU A 78 16.59 13.26 -13.05
CA GLU A 78 16.11 13.98 -11.88
C GLU A 78 15.58 15.33 -12.33
N GLN A 79 14.34 15.68 -11.98
CA GLN A 79 13.71 16.90 -12.44
C GLN A 79 12.74 17.47 -11.41
N GLU A 80 12.82 18.77 -11.16
CA GLU A 80 11.76 19.48 -10.46
C GLU A 80 10.51 19.61 -11.33
N VAL A 81 9.37 19.28 -10.74
CA VAL A 81 8.05 19.37 -11.37
C VAL A 81 7.10 20.09 -10.42
N THR A 82 6.37 21.07 -10.93
CA THR A 82 5.32 21.74 -10.16
C THR A 82 3.98 21.09 -10.45
N ILE A 83 3.29 20.61 -9.41
CA ILE A 83 1.93 20.07 -9.52
C ILE A 83 0.97 21.22 -9.89
N PRO A 84 0.21 21.13 -10.99
CA PRO A 84 -0.64 22.20 -11.47
C PRO A 84 -1.74 22.55 -10.46
N LYS A 85 -2.16 23.83 -10.49
CA LYS A 85 -3.29 24.31 -9.67
C LYS A 85 -4.60 23.64 -10.07
N GLU A 86 -4.81 23.49 -11.37
CA GLU A 86 -5.99 22.86 -11.97
C GLU A 86 -5.52 21.68 -12.79
N PHE A 87 -6.20 20.55 -12.63
CA PHE A 87 -5.87 19.34 -13.37
C PHE A 87 -6.63 19.36 -14.69
N ASP A 88 -5.91 19.42 -15.79
CA ASP A 88 -6.48 19.13 -17.11
C ASP A 88 -6.87 17.65 -17.23
N LYS A 89 -7.42 17.27 -18.36
CA LYS A 89 -7.88 15.89 -18.60
C LYS A 89 -6.74 14.87 -18.47
N ILE A 90 -5.53 15.22 -18.89
CA ILE A 90 -4.37 14.31 -18.88
C ILE A 90 -3.89 14.15 -17.42
N PHE A 91 -3.71 15.26 -16.72
CA PHE A 91 -3.25 15.20 -15.33
C PHE A 91 -4.29 14.59 -14.39
N ALA A 92 -5.58 14.79 -14.67
CA ALA A 92 -6.65 14.13 -13.93
C ALA A 92 -6.62 12.61 -14.14
N ALA A 93 -6.41 12.13 -15.37
CA ALA A 93 -6.26 10.70 -15.65
C ALA A 93 -5.00 10.11 -14.97
N TYR A 94 -3.89 10.86 -14.95
CA TYR A 94 -2.70 10.45 -14.21
C TYR A 94 -2.97 10.37 -12.70
N ASN A 95 -3.71 11.33 -12.14
CA ASN A 95 -4.07 11.31 -10.72
C ASN A 95 -5.01 10.14 -10.36
N GLU A 96 -5.85 9.67 -11.29
CA GLU A 96 -6.66 8.46 -11.06
C GLU A 96 -5.80 7.20 -10.94
N ILE A 97 -4.66 7.10 -11.65
CA ILE A 97 -3.68 6.03 -11.45
C ILE A 97 -3.12 6.11 -10.02
N GLN A 98 -2.82 7.32 -9.54
CA GLN A 98 -2.31 7.52 -8.19
C GLN A 98 -3.34 7.14 -7.12
N ARG A 99 -4.60 7.51 -7.31
CA ARG A 99 -5.68 7.21 -6.36
C ARG A 99 -5.92 5.71 -6.20
N LYS A 100 -5.74 4.93 -7.26
CA LYS A 100 -5.86 3.46 -7.21
C LYS A 100 -4.80 2.79 -6.31
N GLN A 101 -3.71 3.47 -6.04
CA GLN A 101 -2.64 3.02 -5.13
C GLN A 101 -2.57 3.81 -3.81
N GLY A 102 -3.69 4.49 -3.46
CA GLY A 102 -3.81 5.22 -2.19
C GLY A 102 -3.11 6.58 -2.14
N LEU A 103 -2.60 7.08 -3.29
CA LEU A 103 -1.97 8.38 -3.41
C LEU A 103 -2.91 9.40 -4.05
N ASP A 104 -2.78 10.69 -3.72
CA ASP A 104 -3.60 11.75 -4.33
C ASP A 104 -2.80 13.04 -4.47
N LEU A 105 -2.49 13.39 -5.72
CA LEU A 105 -1.76 14.62 -6.05
C LEU A 105 -2.59 15.89 -5.82
N SER A 106 -3.90 15.80 -5.61
CA SER A 106 -4.73 16.96 -5.34
C SER A 106 -4.35 17.68 -4.04
N ALA A 107 -3.78 16.95 -3.07
CA ALA A 107 -3.23 17.50 -1.83
C ALA A 107 -1.94 18.31 -2.04
N PHE A 108 -1.28 18.14 -3.19
CA PHE A 108 0.01 18.75 -3.51
C PHE A 108 -0.06 19.83 -4.60
N LYS A 109 -1.25 20.30 -4.95
CA LYS A 109 -1.42 21.38 -5.92
C LYS A 109 -0.52 22.59 -5.61
N LYS A 110 0.13 23.14 -6.65
CA LYS A 110 1.11 24.24 -6.59
C LYS A 110 2.39 23.92 -5.80
N LYS A 111 2.60 22.68 -5.38
CA LYS A 111 3.86 22.27 -4.76
C LYS A 111 4.85 21.85 -5.84
N THR A 112 6.12 22.19 -5.61
CA THR A 112 7.23 21.69 -6.40
C THR A 112 7.72 20.39 -5.75
N VAL A 113 7.84 19.34 -6.55
CA VAL A 113 8.26 18.00 -6.16
C VAL A 113 9.44 17.58 -7.02
N MET A 114 10.28 16.68 -6.54
CA MET A 114 11.32 16.06 -7.34
C MET A 114 10.78 14.80 -8.01
N ARG A 115 10.91 14.70 -9.33
CA ARG A 115 10.66 13.50 -10.10
C ARG A 115 11.99 12.78 -10.37
N TYR A 116 12.04 11.50 -10.00
CA TYR A 116 13.13 10.59 -10.29
C TYR A 116 12.63 9.53 -11.27
N THR A 117 13.38 9.30 -12.35
CA THR A 117 13.08 8.28 -13.36
C THR A 117 14.20 7.26 -13.37
N TYR A 118 13.88 5.98 -13.22
CA TYR A 118 14.82 4.87 -13.30
C TYR A 118 14.45 3.92 -14.44
N ALA A 119 15.46 3.29 -15.08
CA ALA A 119 15.25 2.15 -15.95
C ALA A 119 14.90 0.91 -15.11
N VAL A 120 13.84 0.21 -15.47
CA VAL A 120 13.44 -1.05 -14.86
C VAL A 120 14.11 -2.20 -15.58
N THR A 121 14.76 -3.11 -14.85
CA THR A 121 15.54 -4.22 -15.43
C THR A 121 14.80 -5.56 -15.41
N ASN A 122 13.71 -5.67 -14.65
CA ASN A 122 12.99 -6.93 -14.42
C ASN A 122 11.50 -6.89 -14.79
N TYR A 123 11.12 -6.05 -15.78
CA TYR A 123 9.73 -6.00 -16.23
C TYR A 123 9.35 -7.29 -16.96
N PRO A 124 8.25 -7.98 -16.58
CA PRO A 124 7.92 -9.27 -17.17
C PRO A 124 7.31 -9.14 -18.56
N ASN A 125 7.67 -10.07 -19.47
CA ASN A 125 7.06 -10.24 -20.80
C ASN A 125 7.02 -8.99 -21.68
N TYR A 126 8.04 -8.13 -21.57
CA TYR A 126 8.18 -6.94 -22.40
C TYR A 126 9.65 -6.72 -22.76
N GLU A 127 9.94 -6.60 -24.07
CA GLU A 127 11.31 -6.48 -24.58
C GLU A 127 11.77 -5.03 -24.78
N GLY A 128 10.85 -4.06 -24.66
CA GLY A 128 11.15 -2.63 -24.77
C GLY A 128 11.68 -2.02 -23.48
N GLU A 129 12.10 -0.77 -23.55
CA GLU A 129 12.53 -0.03 -22.37
C GLU A 129 11.33 0.32 -21.47
N VAL A 130 11.50 0.08 -20.18
CA VAL A 130 10.50 0.38 -19.15
C VAL A 130 11.11 1.29 -18.10
N TYR A 131 10.37 2.30 -17.73
CA TYR A 131 10.76 3.27 -16.72
C TYR A 131 9.81 3.25 -15.54
N VAL A 132 10.37 3.49 -14.37
CA VAL A 132 9.60 3.82 -13.17
C VAL A 132 9.88 5.26 -12.78
N ASN A 133 8.80 6.01 -12.55
CA ASN A 133 8.87 7.38 -12.06
C ASN A 133 8.36 7.42 -10.63
N ILE A 134 9.05 8.17 -9.77
CA ILE A 134 8.54 8.52 -8.44
C ILE A 134 8.63 10.03 -8.24
N LEU A 135 7.58 10.60 -7.65
CA LEU A 135 7.52 12.00 -7.26
C LEU A 135 7.69 12.09 -5.75
N VAL A 136 8.71 12.83 -5.33
CA VAL A 136 9.07 12.97 -3.91
C VAL A 136 8.87 14.40 -3.45
N TYR A 137 8.11 14.56 -2.37
CA TYR A 137 7.91 15.82 -1.68
C TYR A 137 8.31 15.68 -0.21
N ARG A 138 9.28 16.47 0.24
CA ARG A 138 9.76 16.46 1.65
C ARG A 138 10.05 15.05 2.19
N ASN A 139 10.83 14.27 1.44
CA ASN A 139 11.22 12.89 1.76
C ASN A 139 10.06 11.87 1.79
N THR A 140 8.94 12.17 1.16
CA THR A 140 7.78 11.27 1.03
C THR A 140 7.44 11.09 -0.44
N VAL A 141 7.22 9.86 -0.90
CA VAL A 141 6.70 9.60 -2.24
C VAL A 141 5.23 10.00 -2.26
N VAL A 142 4.87 10.88 -3.19
CA VAL A 142 3.51 11.43 -3.34
C VAL A 142 2.83 10.96 -4.62
N ALA A 143 3.59 10.37 -5.55
CA ALA A 143 3.10 9.71 -6.75
C ALA A 143 4.15 8.75 -7.28
N GLY A 144 3.71 7.76 -8.06
CA GLY A 144 4.60 6.88 -8.78
C GLY A 144 3.87 6.11 -9.88
N ASP A 145 4.60 5.80 -10.95
CA ASP A 145 4.10 5.05 -12.09
C ASP A 145 5.20 4.24 -12.74
N VAL A 146 4.79 3.20 -13.45
CA VAL A 146 5.65 2.42 -14.35
C VAL A 146 5.10 2.58 -15.76
N CYS A 147 5.97 2.93 -16.70
CA CYS A 147 5.59 3.16 -18.10
C CYS A 147 6.63 2.61 -19.06
N SER A 148 6.18 2.23 -20.26
CA SER A 148 7.09 1.92 -21.37
C SER A 148 7.57 3.19 -22.06
N ALA A 149 8.71 3.10 -22.76
CA ALA A 149 9.23 4.16 -23.62
C ALA A 149 8.40 4.35 -24.90
N ASP A 150 7.59 3.37 -25.27
CA ASP A 150 6.84 3.36 -26.53
C ASP A 150 5.66 4.31 -26.51
N ILE A 151 5.40 5.00 -27.65
CA ILE A 151 4.27 5.94 -27.79
C ILE A 151 2.92 5.25 -27.56
N ASN A 152 2.77 3.99 -28.01
CA ASN A 152 1.57 3.19 -27.83
C ASN A 152 1.70 2.18 -26.68
N GLY A 153 2.59 2.46 -25.74
CA GLY A 153 2.89 1.58 -24.64
C GLY A 153 1.86 1.65 -23.53
N PHE A 154 2.32 1.37 -22.32
CA PHE A 154 1.48 1.35 -21.13
C PHE A 154 1.95 2.34 -20.07
N VAL A 155 1.03 2.68 -19.17
CA VAL A 155 1.32 3.33 -17.88
C VAL A 155 0.39 2.72 -16.83
N HIS A 156 0.96 2.39 -15.68
CA HIS A 156 0.21 1.87 -14.53
C HIS A 156 0.86 2.31 -13.21
N GLY A 157 0.23 2.01 -12.08
CA GLY A 157 0.77 2.27 -10.76
C GLY A 157 1.99 1.40 -10.43
N LEU A 158 2.55 1.60 -9.25
CA LEU A 158 3.78 0.92 -8.81
C LEU A 158 3.59 -0.58 -8.57
N GLU A 159 2.38 -1.02 -8.25
CA GLU A 159 2.13 -2.45 -8.00
C GLU A 159 2.40 -3.28 -9.26
N ARG A 160 3.10 -4.39 -9.04
CA ARG A 160 3.40 -5.38 -10.07
C ARG A 160 2.15 -6.25 -10.29
N LYS A 161 1.63 -6.24 -11.51
CA LYS A 161 0.48 -7.07 -11.90
C LYS A 161 0.92 -8.43 -12.42
#